data_7a098bf0ca2adf5e82d1bcc939af03dc
#
_entry.id   7a098bf0ca2adf5e82d1bcc939af03dc
#
_cell.length_a   1.000
_cell.length_b   1.000
_cell.length_c   1.000
_cell.angle_alpha   90.00
_cell.angle_beta   90.00
_cell.angle_gamma   90.00
#
_symmetry.space_group_name_H-M   'P 1'
#
loop_
_entity.id
_entity.type
_entity.pdbx_description
1 polymer ?
#
loop_
_entity_poly.entity_id
_entity_poly.type
_entity_poly.pdbx_seq_one_letter_code
_entity_poly.pdbx_strand_id
1 'polypeptide(L)'
;MWNYERRLQYPVRIKNPDARAAKIIITQYGGPDGELGASLRYLSQRYSMPYRNVAGILTDVGTEELAHLEMISAMVYQLTRNLTVEQIKEQGFAPYFVDHTTGVYPVAASGPSFTCDYFQSKGDPITDLHEDMAAEQKARTTYDNILQLVDDPDVIAPIRFLREREIVHYH
;
A
#
# COMPACT_ATOMS: atom_id res chain seq x y z
N MET A 1 6.47 -15.49 19.03
CA MET A 1 5.42 -14.63 19.65
C MET A 1 5.21 -13.44 18.73
N TRP A 2 3.96 -13.15 18.40
CA TRP A 2 3.62 -11.97 17.61
C TRP A 2 3.77 -10.70 18.45
N ASN A 3 4.52 -9.70 17.94
CA ASN A 3 4.65 -8.38 18.55
C ASN A 3 4.01 -7.33 17.63
N TYR A 4 3.19 -6.46 18.19
CA TYR A 4 2.56 -5.34 17.49
C TYR A 4 2.84 -4.04 18.25
N GLU A 5 3.47 -3.09 17.57
CA GLU A 5 3.68 -1.74 18.10
C GLU A 5 2.55 -0.81 17.65
N ARG A 6 1.91 -0.13 18.59
CA ARG A 6 0.81 0.82 18.31
C ARG A 6 1.33 2.17 17.83
N ARG A 7 2.24 2.15 16.87
CA ARG A 7 2.76 3.36 16.21
C ARG A 7 3.07 3.07 14.75
N LEU A 8 2.81 4.05 13.90
CA LEU A 8 3.17 3.97 12.49
C LEU A 8 4.69 4.11 12.32
N GLN A 9 5.24 3.49 11.30
CA GLN A 9 6.67 3.58 10.96
C GLN A 9 7.08 5.01 10.61
N TYR A 10 6.18 5.76 9.96
CA TYR A 10 6.30 7.20 9.75
C TYR A 10 4.99 7.90 10.19
N PRO A 11 5.05 9.10 10.81
CA PRO A 11 3.85 9.78 11.27
C PRO A 11 2.88 10.15 10.14
N VAL A 12 1.60 9.83 10.29
CA VAL A 12 0.51 10.28 9.42
C VAL A 12 -0.39 11.22 10.21
N ARG A 13 -0.41 12.50 9.84
CA ARG A 13 -1.16 13.56 10.54
C ARG A 13 -1.83 14.51 9.55
N ILE A 14 -2.79 13.99 8.78
CA ILE A 14 -3.51 14.74 7.76
C ILE A 14 -4.60 15.58 8.43
N LYS A 15 -4.56 16.89 8.20
CA LYS A 15 -5.50 17.86 8.80
C LYS A 15 -6.76 18.00 7.96
N ASN A 16 -6.61 18.01 6.64
CA ASN A 16 -7.67 18.31 5.70
C ASN A 16 -8.17 17.03 5.02
N PRO A 17 -9.40 16.56 5.31
CA PRO A 17 -9.99 15.45 4.57
C PRO A 17 -10.11 15.76 3.07
N ASP A 18 -9.75 14.80 2.24
CA ASP A 18 -9.84 14.86 0.78
C ASP A 18 -10.13 13.48 0.21
N ALA A 19 -11.36 13.28 -0.24
CA ALA A 19 -11.79 12.01 -0.80
C ALA A 19 -11.17 11.73 -2.19
N ARG A 20 -10.72 12.74 -2.94
CA ARG A 20 -10.00 12.54 -4.20
C ARG A 20 -8.64 11.92 -3.94
N ALA A 21 -7.90 12.47 -2.98
CA ALA A 21 -6.63 11.91 -2.56
C ALA A 21 -6.80 10.49 -1.99
N ALA A 22 -7.81 10.26 -1.14
CA ALA A 22 -8.10 8.92 -0.61
C ALA A 22 -8.32 7.90 -1.72
N LYS A 23 -9.10 8.26 -2.76
CA LYS A 23 -9.44 7.38 -3.88
C LYS A 23 -8.23 6.91 -4.68
N ILE A 24 -7.20 7.75 -4.82
CA ILE A 24 -5.99 7.37 -5.55
C ILE A 24 -4.98 6.64 -4.63
N ILE A 25 -4.89 7.05 -3.38
CA ILE A 25 -3.95 6.45 -2.41
C ILE A 25 -4.35 5.02 -2.04
N ILE A 26 -5.64 4.70 -2.02
CA ILE A 26 -6.14 3.36 -1.66
C ILE A 26 -5.60 2.27 -2.60
N THR A 27 -5.13 2.63 -3.80
CA THR A 27 -4.48 1.67 -4.72
C THR A 27 -3.24 1.04 -4.10
N GLN A 28 -2.54 1.76 -3.22
CA GLN A 28 -1.40 1.21 -2.46
C GLN A 28 -1.85 0.36 -1.26
N TYR A 29 -3.13 0.35 -0.93
CA TYR A 29 -3.69 -0.64 -0.01
C TYR A 29 -3.98 -1.97 -0.73
N GLY A 30 -4.86 -1.96 -1.73
CA GLY A 30 -5.40 -3.18 -2.32
C GLY A 30 -5.26 -3.29 -3.84
N GLY A 31 -4.52 -2.39 -4.48
CA GLY A 31 -4.23 -2.47 -5.91
C GLY A 31 -3.17 -3.53 -6.25
N PRO A 32 -2.91 -3.73 -7.55
CA PRO A 32 -2.00 -4.79 -8.03
C PRO A 32 -0.55 -4.61 -7.57
N ASP A 33 -0.13 -3.39 -7.30
CA ASP A 33 1.22 -3.04 -6.86
C ASP A 33 1.19 -2.41 -5.45
N GLY A 34 0.16 -2.74 -4.65
CA GLY A 34 -0.02 -2.22 -3.30
C GLY A 34 0.59 -3.10 -2.22
N GLU A 35 0.65 -2.56 -1.01
CA GLU A 35 1.35 -3.13 0.15
C GLU A 35 0.75 -4.48 0.61
N LEU A 36 -0.57 -4.69 0.44
CA LEU A 36 -1.19 -5.97 0.77
C LEU A 36 -0.65 -7.10 -0.11
N GLY A 37 -0.54 -6.86 -1.41
CA GLY A 37 0.03 -7.82 -2.35
C GLY A 37 1.51 -8.06 -2.09
N ALA A 38 2.29 -7.01 -1.84
CA ALA A 38 3.71 -7.09 -1.53
C ALA A 38 3.97 -7.93 -0.27
N SER A 39 3.30 -7.61 0.84
CA SER A 39 3.46 -8.35 2.09
C SER A 39 3.14 -9.83 1.95
N LEU A 40 2.00 -10.18 1.34
CA LEU A 40 1.60 -11.57 1.15
C LEU A 40 2.54 -12.33 0.22
N ARG A 41 3.05 -11.67 -0.84
CA ARG A 41 4.04 -12.23 -1.78
C ARG A 41 5.30 -12.67 -1.02
N TYR A 42 5.97 -11.76 -0.34
CA TYR A 42 7.25 -12.04 0.34
C TYR A 42 7.10 -13.01 1.49
N LEU A 43 6.06 -12.86 2.31
CA LEU A 43 5.78 -13.76 3.41
C LEU A 43 5.38 -15.17 2.99
N SER A 44 4.88 -15.35 1.76
CA SER A 44 4.64 -16.66 1.17
C SER A 44 5.92 -17.27 0.61
N GLN A 45 6.70 -16.51 -0.14
CA GLN A 45 7.90 -16.97 -0.83
C GLN A 45 9.01 -17.40 0.13
N ARG A 46 9.09 -16.81 1.33
CA ARG A 46 10.09 -17.20 2.34
C ARG A 46 10.09 -18.69 2.69
N TYR A 47 8.94 -19.37 2.57
CA TYR A 47 8.82 -20.80 2.89
C TYR A 47 9.36 -21.72 1.79
N SER A 48 9.42 -21.28 0.56
CA SER A 48 10.00 -22.00 -0.58
C SER A 48 11.45 -21.59 -0.87
N MET A 49 11.97 -20.54 -0.21
CA MET A 49 13.33 -20.02 -0.42
C MET A 49 14.37 -20.94 0.25
N PRO A 50 15.26 -21.60 -0.53
CA PRO A 50 16.23 -22.52 0.01
C PRO A 50 17.40 -21.82 0.74
N TYR A 51 17.61 -20.53 0.51
CA TYR A 51 18.71 -19.73 1.09
C TYR A 51 18.22 -19.01 2.34
N ARG A 52 18.71 -19.40 3.51
CA ARG A 52 18.24 -18.88 4.81
C ARG A 52 18.39 -17.35 4.96
N ASN A 53 19.46 -16.78 4.45
CA ASN A 53 19.67 -15.33 4.47
C ASN A 53 18.64 -14.60 3.60
N VAL A 54 18.34 -15.13 2.41
CA VAL A 54 17.32 -14.56 1.54
C VAL A 54 15.91 -14.72 2.12
N ALA A 55 15.59 -15.89 2.71
CA ALA A 55 14.36 -16.08 3.46
C ALA A 55 14.22 -15.10 4.64
N GLY A 56 15.35 -14.74 5.28
CA GLY A 56 15.41 -13.67 6.29
C GLY A 56 15.04 -12.32 5.71
N ILE A 57 15.63 -11.93 4.57
CA ILE A 57 15.31 -10.68 3.86
C ILE A 57 13.82 -10.63 3.48
N LEU A 58 13.29 -11.69 2.88
CA LEU A 58 11.86 -11.77 2.51
C LEU A 58 10.94 -11.64 3.75
N THR A 59 11.39 -12.11 4.91
CA THR A 59 10.67 -11.94 6.17
C THR A 59 10.70 -10.48 6.64
N ASP A 60 11.87 -9.86 6.60
CA ASP A 60 12.05 -8.47 7.05
C ASP A 60 11.27 -7.51 6.15
N VAL A 61 11.44 -7.61 4.84
CA VAL A 61 10.71 -6.79 3.87
C VAL A 61 9.21 -7.06 3.96
N GLY A 62 8.76 -8.31 3.92
CA GLY A 62 7.35 -8.66 3.96
C GLY A 62 6.63 -8.22 5.24
N THR A 63 7.31 -8.16 6.38
CA THR A 63 6.77 -7.61 7.62
C THR A 63 6.78 -6.08 7.63
N GLU A 64 7.75 -5.44 6.97
CA GLU A 64 7.76 -3.99 6.78
C GLU A 64 6.59 -3.54 5.89
N GLU A 65 6.24 -4.31 4.85
CA GLU A 65 5.07 -4.03 4.00
C GLU A 65 3.75 -4.05 4.78
N LEU A 66 3.64 -4.84 5.85
CA LEU A 66 2.49 -4.73 6.76
C LEU A 66 2.45 -3.39 7.50
N ALA A 67 3.60 -2.82 7.84
CA ALA A 67 3.66 -1.48 8.43
C ALA A 67 3.32 -0.39 7.41
N HIS A 68 3.73 -0.55 6.16
CA HIS A 68 3.34 0.33 5.05
C HIS A 68 1.84 0.27 4.78
N LEU A 69 1.25 -0.93 4.75
CA LEU A 69 -0.18 -1.15 4.65
C LEU A 69 -0.94 -0.38 5.74
N GLU A 70 -0.44 -0.41 6.98
CA GLU A 70 -1.03 0.33 8.10
C GLU A 70 -0.94 1.84 7.92
N MET A 71 0.17 2.35 7.36
CA MET A 71 0.31 3.76 7.01
C MET A 71 -0.71 4.20 5.95
N ILE A 72 -0.86 3.43 4.87
CA ILE A 72 -1.86 3.70 3.82
C ILE A 72 -3.27 3.67 4.40
N SER A 73 -3.58 2.70 5.27
CA SER A 73 -4.87 2.62 5.97
C SER A 73 -5.15 3.89 6.79
N ALA A 74 -4.16 4.34 7.55
CA ALA A 74 -4.25 5.56 8.36
C ALA A 74 -4.45 6.81 7.50
N MET A 75 -3.79 6.89 6.33
CA MET A 75 -3.96 8.00 5.38
C MET A 75 -5.38 8.00 4.81
N VAL A 76 -5.87 6.88 4.30
CA VAL A 76 -7.22 6.76 3.74
C VAL A 76 -8.27 7.10 4.80
N TYR A 77 -8.12 6.60 6.02
CA TYR A 77 -9.00 6.93 7.13
C TYR A 77 -9.01 8.44 7.43
N GLN A 78 -7.83 9.07 7.54
CA GLN A 78 -7.75 10.50 7.86
C GLN A 78 -8.26 11.39 6.72
N LEU A 79 -8.10 10.96 5.48
CA LEU A 79 -8.60 11.68 4.30
C LEU A 79 -10.13 11.56 4.13
N THR A 80 -10.76 10.53 4.69
CA THR A 80 -12.20 10.28 4.53
C THR A 80 -13.03 10.56 5.78
N ARG A 81 -12.38 10.78 6.92
CA ARG A 81 -13.09 11.05 8.18
C ARG A 81 -13.91 12.35 8.08
N ASN A 82 -15.13 12.30 8.62
CA ASN A 82 -16.02 13.46 8.72
C ASN A 82 -16.41 14.12 7.39
N LEU A 83 -16.29 13.43 6.27
CA LEU A 83 -16.81 13.91 4.98
C LEU A 83 -18.32 14.00 5.00
N THR A 84 -18.86 15.09 4.49
CA THR A 84 -20.30 15.18 4.23
C THR A 84 -20.67 14.44 2.94
N VAL A 85 -21.97 14.13 2.77
CA VAL A 85 -22.48 13.49 1.54
C VAL A 85 -22.23 14.38 0.32
N GLU A 86 -22.31 15.69 0.48
CA GLU A 86 -22.02 16.68 -0.55
C GLU A 86 -20.56 16.58 -1.01
N GLN A 87 -19.62 16.56 -0.07
CA GLN A 87 -18.19 16.39 -0.36
C GLN A 87 -17.89 15.06 -1.07
N ILE A 88 -18.53 13.97 -0.62
CA ILE A 88 -18.40 12.65 -1.27
C ILE A 88 -18.84 12.72 -2.74
N LYS A 89 -19.95 13.40 -3.03
CA LYS A 89 -20.46 13.57 -4.40
C LYS A 89 -19.53 14.46 -5.23
N GLU A 90 -19.19 15.63 -4.71
CA GLU A 90 -18.36 16.62 -5.41
C GLU A 90 -16.95 16.11 -5.72
N GLN A 91 -16.39 15.30 -4.82
CA GLN A 91 -15.04 14.76 -4.94
C GLN A 91 -14.97 13.42 -5.68
N GLY A 92 -16.12 12.93 -6.21
CA GLY A 92 -16.17 11.73 -7.03
C GLY A 92 -15.94 10.42 -6.25
N PHE A 93 -16.23 10.42 -4.95
CA PHE A 93 -16.06 9.25 -4.07
C PHE A 93 -17.33 8.39 -3.97
N ALA A 94 -18.43 8.84 -4.55
CA ALA A 94 -19.72 8.18 -4.44
C ALA A 94 -19.72 6.69 -4.88
N PRO A 95 -19.05 6.27 -5.98
CA PRO A 95 -19.00 4.85 -6.33
C PRO A 95 -18.35 3.96 -5.28
N TYR A 96 -17.30 4.46 -4.62
CA TYR A 96 -16.67 3.75 -3.51
C TYR A 96 -17.56 3.75 -2.25
N PHE A 97 -18.17 4.90 -1.95
CA PHE A 97 -19.01 5.08 -0.78
C PHE A 97 -20.24 4.17 -0.78
N VAL A 98 -20.84 3.88 -1.93
CA VAL A 98 -21.99 2.97 -2.06
C VAL A 98 -21.66 1.57 -1.52
N ASP A 99 -20.49 1.07 -1.84
CA ASP A 99 -20.11 -0.29 -1.45
C ASP A 99 -19.39 -0.36 -0.08
N HIS A 100 -18.66 0.69 0.29
CA HIS A 100 -17.75 0.64 1.44
C HIS A 100 -17.89 1.80 2.43
N THR A 101 -18.85 2.72 2.20
CA THR A 101 -18.96 3.98 2.96
C THR A 101 -17.61 4.74 2.95
N THR A 102 -17.09 5.14 4.10
CA THR A 102 -15.73 5.69 4.26
C THR A 102 -14.77 4.67 4.88
N GLY A 103 -15.10 3.38 4.80
CA GLY A 103 -14.26 2.30 5.33
C GLY A 103 -12.98 2.10 4.51
N VAL A 104 -11.97 1.51 5.14
CA VAL A 104 -10.76 1.09 4.45
C VAL A 104 -10.99 -0.32 3.91
N TYR A 105 -11.04 -0.43 2.58
CA TYR A 105 -11.29 -1.70 1.89
C TYR A 105 -10.22 -1.94 0.81
N PRO A 106 -9.71 -3.17 0.65
CA PRO A 106 -8.60 -3.43 -0.27
C PRO A 106 -9.07 -3.42 -1.73
N VAL A 107 -8.98 -2.25 -2.36
CA VAL A 107 -9.31 -2.02 -3.77
C VAL A 107 -8.19 -1.25 -4.47
N ALA A 108 -8.16 -1.35 -5.79
CA ALA A 108 -7.38 -0.45 -6.64
C ALA A 108 -8.12 0.86 -6.87
N ALA A 109 -7.39 1.94 -7.15
CA ALA A 109 -7.98 3.25 -7.52
C ALA A 109 -8.89 3.16 -8.77
N SER A 110 -8.60 2.23 -9.67
CA SER A 110 -9.40 1.94 -10.87
C SER A 110 -10.69 1.13 -10.60
N GLY A 111 -10.89 0.64 -9.36
CA GLY A 111 -12.12 0.01 -8.90
C GLY A 111 -12.04 -1.48 -8.50
N PRO A 112 -11.25 -2.34 -9.15
CA PRO A 112 -11.22 -3.75 -8.80
C PRO A 112 -10.77 -4.01 -7.36
N SER A 113 -11.43 -4.96 -6.71
CA SER A 113 -11.03 -5.44 -5.39
C SER A 113 -9.72 -6.23 -5.47
N PHE A 114 -8.98 -6.28 -4.35
CA PHE A 114 -7.79 -7.10 -4.24
C PHE A 114 -8.08 -8.55 -4.61
N THR A 115 -7.15 -9.13 -5.36
CA THR A 115 -7.14 -10.56 -5.67
C THR A 115 -5.72 -11.10 -5.51
N CYS A 116 -5.61 -12.36 -5.08
CA CYS A 116 -4.32 -13.06 -4.98
C CYS A 116 -3.63 -13.25 -6.34
N ASP A 117 -4.33 -13.02 -7.46
CA ASP A 117 -3.73 -13.05 -8.79
C ASP A 117 -2.76 -11.89 -9.03
N TYR A 118 -2.77 -10.88 -8.18
CA TYR A 118 -1.85 -9.73 -8.26
C TYR A 118 -0.41 -10.08 -7.87
N PHE A 119 -0.21 -11.09 -7.04
CA PHE A 119 1.13 -11.58 -6.75
C PHE A 119 1.29 -13.02 -7.23
N GLN A 120 2.42 -13.33 -7.86
CA GLN A 120 2.61 -14.58 -8.55
C GLN A 120 3.83 -15.34 -8.03
N SER A 121 3.71 -15.88 -6.82
CA SER A 121 4.73 -16.78 -6.27
C SER A 121 4.68 -18.13 -6.97
N LYS A 122 5.83 -18.58 -7.46
CA LYS A 122 5.98 -19.85 -8.18
C LYS A 122 6.70 -20.93 -7.36
N GLY A 123 7.37 -20.54 -6.27
CA GLY A 123 8.23 -21.42 -5.49
C GLY A 123 9.59 -21.67 -6.12
N ASP A 124 9.92 -20.98 -7.21
CA ASP A 124 11.25 -20.96 -7.82
C ASP A 124 11.99 -19.70 -7.39
N PRO A 125 13.17 -19.81 -6.72
CA PRO A 125 13.85 -18.66 -6.14
C PRO A 125 14.21 -17.57 -7.15
N ILE A 126 14.63 -17.94 -8.35
CA ILE A 126 15.07 -16.98 -9.36
C ILE A 126 13.85 -16.24 -9.92
N THR A 127 12.80 -16.98 -10.27
CA THR A 127 11.55 -16.43 -10.78
C THR A 127 10.92 -15.47 -9.76
N ASP A 128 10.81 -15.90 -8.51
CA ASP A 128 10.16 -15.14 -7.45
C ASP A 128 10.93 -13.85 -7.14
N LEU A 129 12.28 -13.89 -7.04
CA LEU A 129 13.09 -12.70 -6.80
C LEU A 129 13.06 -11.69 -7.96
N HIS A 130 12.98 -12.15 -9.21
CA HIS A 130 12.78 -11.24 -10.36
C HIS A 130 11.43 -10.54 -10.31
N GLU A 131 10.38 -11.27 -9.92
CA GLU A 131 9.05 -10.70 -9.76
C GLU A 131 9.01 -9.71 -8.60
N ASP A 132 9.69 -10.01 -7.47
CA ASP A 132 9.78 -9.13 -6.31
C ASP A 132 10.46 -7.80 -6.67
N MET A 133 11.61 -7.83 -7.33
CA MET A 133 12.29 -6.62 -7.80
C MET A 133 11.42 -5.80 -8.76
N ALA A 134 10.67 -6.46 -9.64
CA ALA A 134 9.73 -5.79 -10.54
C ALA A 134 8.55 -5.19 -9.76
N ALA A 135 8.06 -5.86 -8.71
CA ALA A 135 7.00 -5.37 -7.84
C ALA A 135 7.39 -4.08 -7.12
N GLU A 136 8.60 -4.04 -6.52
CA GLU A 136 9.15 -2.84 -5.86
C GLU A 136 9.22 -1.64 -6.83
N GLN A 137 9.69 -1.85 -8.06
CA GLN A 137 9.75 -0.79 -9.05
C GLN A 137 8.37 -0.31 -9.51
N LYS A 138 7.38 -1.20 -9.60
CA LYS A 138 6.01 -0.84 -9.93
C LYS A 138 5.36 -0.04 -8.79
N ALA A 139 5.56 -0.46 -7.53
CA ALA A 139 5.10 0.27 -6.36
C ALA A 139 5.72 1.66 -6.28
N ARG A 140 7.04 1.78 -6.44
CA ARG A 140 7.75 3.06 -6.52
C ARG A 140 7.17 3.97 -7.60
N THR A 141 6.92 3.45 -8.79
CA THR A 141 6.33 4.22 -9.89
C THR A 141 4.91 4.68 -9.56
N THR A 142 4.13 3.84 -8.88
CA THR A 142 2.79 4.21 -8.43
C THR A 142 2.84 5.35 -7.40
N TYR A 143 3.79 5.32 -6.46
CA TYR A 143 4.01 6.43 -5.54
C TYR A 143 4.44 7.71 -6.26
N ASP A 144 5.33 7.63 -7.26
CA ASP A 144 5.70 8.78 -8.09
C ASP A 144 4.47 9.39 -8.79
N ASN A 145 3.58 8.55 -9.32
CA ASN A 145 2.34 9.01 -9.95
C ASN A 145 1.37 9.67 -8.96
N ILE A 146 1.23 9.10 -7.76
CA ILE A 146 0.41 9.70 -6.68
C ILE A 146 0.96 11.07 -6.31
N LEU A 147 2.27 11.22 -6.15
CA LEU A 147 2.92 12.50 -5.82
C LEU A 147 2.69 13.60 -6.86
N GLN A 148 2.37 13.26 -8.11
CA GLN A 148 2.00 14.24 -9.14
C GLN A 148 0.54 14.72 -9.02
N LEU A 149 -0.29 14.04 -8.23
CA LEU A 149 -1.73 14.29 -8.14
C LEU A 149 -2.17 14.84 -6.78
N VAL A 150 -1.26 14.93 -5.81
CA VAL A 150 -1.55 15.41 -4.45
C VAL A 150 -0.70 16.64 -4.13
N ASP A 151 -1.31 17.63 -3.50
CA ASP A 151 -0.67 18.91 -3.18
C ASP A 151 -0.52 19.13 -1.66
N ASP A 152 -1.28 18.42 -0.82
CA ASP A 152 -1.24 18.59 0.64
C ASP A 152 0.09 18.05 1.20
N PRO A 153 0.92 18.89 1.84
CA PRO A 153 2.19 18.44 2.42
C PRO A 153 2.02 17.38 3.52
N ASP A 154 0.89 17.35 4.23
CA ASP A 154 0.60 16.32 5.23
C ASP A 154 0.36 14.94 4.57
N VAL A 155 0.00 14.90 3.28
CA VAL A 155 -0.12 13.70 2.45
C VAL A 155 1.20 13.36 1.75
N ILE A 156 1.86 14.37 1.18
CA ILE A 156 3.11 14.20 0.42
C ILE A 156 4.22 13.58 1.30
N ALA A 157 4.35 14.02 2.55
CA ALA A 157 5.45 13.57 3.41
C ALA A 157 5.44 12.05 3.67
N PRO A 158 4.34 11.41 4.11
CA PRO A 158 4.29 9.96 4.28
C PRO A 158 4.40 9.19 2.95
N ILE A 159 3.84 9.71 1.84
CA ILE A 159 4.00 9.07 0.52
C ILE A 159 5.47 9.08 0.06
N ARG A 160 6.19 10.17 0.27
CA ARG A 160 7.64 10.22 -0.02
C ARG A 160 8.44 9.23 0.81
N PHE A 161 8.09 9.07 2.08
CA PHE A 161 8.71 8.07 2.94
C PHE A 161 8.51 6.67 2.36
N LEU A 162 7.28 6.27 2.06
CA LEU A 162 6.97 4.96 1.46
C LEU A 162 7.73 4.76 0.14
N ARG A 163 7.68 5.72 -0.75
CA ARG A 163 8.42 5.69 -2.03
C ARG A 163 9.92 5.44 -1.85
N GLU A 164 10.55 6.04 -0.84
CA GLU A 164 11.98 5.80 -0.54
C GLU A 164 12.22 4.39 0.00
N ARG A 165 11.26 3.79 0.70
CA ARG A 165 11.36 2.41 1.17
C ARG A 165 11.37 1.41 0.00
N GLU A 166 10.55 1.61 -1.03
CA GLU A 166 10.57 0.79 -2.25
C GLU A 166 11.95 0.73 -2.91
N ILE A 167 12.71 1.83 -2.84
CA ILE A 167 14.09 1.87 -3.37
C ILE A 167 15.00 1.00 -2.51
N VAL A 168 14.83 1.04 -1.19
CA VAL A 168 15.62 0.22 -0.25
C VAL A 168 15.32 -1.26 -0.42
N HIS A 169 14.03 -1.63 -0.56
CA HIS A 169 13.61 -3.01 -0.76
C HIS A 169 14.12 -3.60 -2.09
N TYR A 170 14.19 -2.77 -3.13
CA TYR A 170 14.72 -3.18 -4.44
C TYR A 170 16.20 -3.56 -4.39
N HIS A 171 17.03 -2.93 -3.54
CA HIS A 171 18.50 -3.14 -3.45
C HIS A 171 18.90 -4.21 -2.44
#